data_5e17f1da1ccf7c1643c36f624b39fcd5
#
_entry.id   5e17f1da1ccf7c1643c36f624b39fcd5
#
_cell.length_a   1.000
_cell.length_b   1.000
_cell.length_c   1.000
_cell.angle_alpha   90.00
_cell.angle_beta   90.00
_cell.angle_gamma   90.00
#
_symmetry.space_group_name_H-M   'P 1'
#
loop_
_entity.id
_entity.type
_entity.pdbx_description
1 polymer ?
#
loop_
_entity_poly.entity_id
_entity_poly.type
_entity_poly.pdbx_seq_one_letter_code
_entity_poly.pdbx_strand_id
1 'polypeptide(L)'
;MQVSLFRDEMDPDVYRELAKGVRMGDFIGVEGYRYITGKGEPTLGARTVTVLQRSLEPMPDKWAGVVDTDVRYRKRYLDLLGNPESRQRFLVRSRLIAFIRRWLDERGFLEVETPMLQAAASGAAARPFSTHHNALDRDFYLRISPETYLKRVVAGGFDRVYEIGRNFRNEGIDTSHLQEFTMLEWYAAYWDYTDNMTAVRDLIVAALEEVTGSTSVELDGVTLDFGAAWPVIDYRTAVRDATGIDLAVVRDVDTLKAEIAERGIADDLGDTVSYGALVDLLYKRTVRPSLVQPCFLVHHPAELVPLARRNDDDPSVLDMFQVVVAGWEIVKAYSELVDPVEQEERLLDQVRLREAGDDETMMMEDDFIEAMRHGMPPMSGLGLGIDRFVALATGAPTLRDVVLFPLLREAAPVGGEAMADGEAPAIADAD
;
A
#
# COMPACT_ATOMS: atom_id res chain seq x y z
N MET A 1 18.78 -4.04 28.83
CA MET A 1 19.19 -4.51 30.18
C MET A 1 20.62 -4.09 30.38
N GLN A 2 20.95 -3.49 31.55
CA GLN A 2 22.32 -3.11 31.89
C GLN A 2 23.13 -4.36 32.26
N VAL A 3 24.44 -4.36 31.93
CA VAL A 3 25.40 -5.39 32.34
C VAL A 3 26.48 -4.70 33.14
N SER A 4 26.81 -5.23 34.32
CA SER A 4 27.90 -4.76 35.15
C SER A 4 29.01 -5.78 35.21
N LEU A 5 30.24 -5.34 35.02
CA LEU A 5 31.43 -6.14 35.19
C LEU A 5 32.02 -5.79 36.55
N PHE A 6 32.21 -6.79 37.44
CA PHE A 6 32.82 -6.61 38.73
C PHE A 6 34.22 -7.20 38.71
N ARG A 7 35.23 -6.34 38.98
CA ARG A 7 36.66 -6.73 38.95
C ARG A 7 36.99 -7.84 39.95
N ASP A 8 36.28 -7.85 41.05
CA ASP A 8 36.55 -8.80 42.17
C ASP A 8 35.81 -10.15 41.96
N GLU A 9 34.93 -10.23 40.97
CA GLU A 9 34.16 -11.44 40.62
C GLU A 9 34.64 -12.10 39.33
N MET A 10 35.66 -11.55 38.66
CA MET A 10 36.22 -12.03 37.41
C MET A 10 37.72 -12.19 37.46
N ASP A 11 38.28 -13.03 36.58
CA ASP A 11 39.71 -13.06 36.36
C ASP A 11 40.24 -11.66 35.99
N PRO A 12 41.28 -11.12 36.65
CA PRO A 12 41.76 -9.75 36.42
C PRO A 12 42.21 -9.47 34.97
N ASP A 13 42.74 -10.47 34.28
CA ASP A 13 43.21 -10.31 32.90
C ASP A 13 42.01 -10.31 31.94
N VAL A 14 41.04 -11.19 32.16
CA VAL A 14 39.77 -11.22 31.44
C VAL A 14 38.99 -9.91 31.62
N TYR A 15 38.88 -9.42 32.89
CA TYR A 15 38.25 -8.13 33.17
C TYR A 15 38.90 -6.99 32.38
N ARG A 16 40.26 -6.95 32.39
CA ARG A 16 41.03 -5.90 31.69
C ARG A 16 40.85 -5.96 30.19
N GLU A 17 40.84 -7.16 29.61
CA GLU A 17 40.60 -7.37 28.21
C GLU A 17 39.18 -6.93 27.78
N LEU A 18 38.15 -7.33 28.54
CA LEU A 18 36.77 -6.97 28.27
C LEU A 18 36.54 -5.46 28.44
N ALA A 19 37.03 -4.87 29.51
CA ALA A 19 36.84 -3.44 29.80
C ALA A 19 37.47 -2.52 28.75
N LYS A 20 38.54 -2.97 28.07
CA LYS A 20 39.25 -2.22 27.03
C LYS A 20 38.88 -2.65 25.60
N GLY A 21 38.46 -3.89 25.44
CA GLY A 21 38.33 -4.55 24.15
C GLY A 21 36.91 -4.61 23.61
N VAL A 22 35.87 -4.53 24.46
CA VAL A 22 34.48 -4.54 24.00
C VAL A 22 34.10 -3.17 23.45
N ARG A 23 33.54 -3.15 22.24
CA ARG A 23 33.15 -1.94 21.54
C ARG A 23 31.64 -1.91 21.37
N MET A 24 31.08 -0.75 21.10
CA MET A 24 29.68 -0.61 20.70
C MET A 24 29.45 -1.34 19.39
N GLY A 25 28.43 -2.21 19.36
CA GLY A 25 28.14 -3.08 18.24
C GLY A 25 28.68 -4.51 18.35
N ASP A 26 29.60 -4.78 19.31
CA ASP A 26 30.03 -6.15 19.59
C ASP A 26 28.87 -6.97 20.17
N PHE A 27 28.74 -8.23 19.73
CA PHE A 27 27.85 -9.20 20.35
C PHE A 27 28.59 -9.96 21.46
N ILE A 28 28.02 -9.94 22.66
CA ILE A 28 28.59 -10.63 23.82
C ILE A 28 27.57 -11.59 24.41
N GLY A 29 28.03 -12.78 24.81
CA GLY A 29 27.31 -13.68 25.69
C GLY A 29 27.68 -13.36 27.13
N VAL A 30 26.70 -13.27 28.02
CA VAL A 30 26.91 -12.93 29.43
C VAL A 30 26.21 -13.94 30.31
N GLU A 31 26.96 -14.58 31.22
CA GLU A 31 26.43 -15.40 32.30
C GLU A 31 26.64 -14.69 33.64
N GLY A 32 25.60 -14.71 34.47
CA GLY A 32 25.67 -14.03 35.76
C GLY A 32 24.35 -14.03 36.50
N TYR A 33 24.20 -13.11 37.44
CA TYR A 33 23.02 -13.01 38.31
C TYR A 33 22.29 -11.67 38.10
N ARG A 34 20.99 -11.68 38.28
CA ARG A 34 20.18 -10.47 38.24
C ARG A 34 20.15 -9.77 39.58
N TYR A 35 20.31 -8.46 39.56
CA TYR A 35 20.15 -7.62 40.75
C TYR A 35 19.58 -6.26 40.36
N ILE A 36 19.12 -5.50 41.33
CA ILE A 36 18.68 -4.13 41.16
C ILE A 36 19.73 -3.20 41.73
N THR A 37 20.21 -2.23 40.96
CA THR A 37 21.16 -1.24 41.40
C THR A 37 20.55 -0.34 42.49
N GLY A 38 21.39 0.37 43.26
CA GLY A 38 20.91 1.36 44.22
C GLY A 38 20.07 2.51 43.62
N LYS A 39 20.08 2.66 42.30
CA LYS A 39 19.21 3.60 41.52
C LYS A 39 17.94 2.95 40.97
N GLY A 40 17.69 1.69 41.32
CA GLY A 40 16.48 0.96 40.84
C GLY A 40 16.60 0.31 39.47
N GLU A 41 17.79 0.26 38.86
CA GLU A 41 17.97 -0.28 37.50
C GLU A 41 18.17 -1.80 37.52
N PRO A 42 17.34 -2.58 36.76
CA PRO A 42 17.55 -4.02 36.60
C PRO A 42 18.85 -4.28 35.83
N THR A 43 19.77 -4.99 36.45
CA THR A 43 21.11 -5.20 35.93
C THR A 43 21.51 -6.68 36.03
N LEU A 44 22.31 -7.12 35.04
CA LEU A 44 22.97 -8.43 35.07
C LEU A 44 24.41 -8.25 35.56
N GLY A 45 24.73 -8.78 36.78
CA GLY A 45 26.10 -8.88 37.28
C GLY A 45 26.80 -10.03 36.56
N ALA A 46 27.79 -9.71 35.74
CA ALA A 46 28.47 -10.70 34.91
C ALA A 46 29.51 -11.48 35.71
N ARG A 47 29.46 -12.81 35.64
CA ARG A 47 30.52 -13.71 36.11
C ARG A 47 31.42 -14.14 34.97
N THR A 48 30.82 -14.41 33.80
CA THR A 48 31.55 -14.68 32.55
C THR A 48 31.01 -13.84 31.42
N VAL A 49 31.93 -13.42 30.55
CA VAL A 49 31.55 -12.71 29.30
C VAL A 49 32.36 -13.31 28.17
N THR A 50 31.66 -13.71 27.13
CA THR A 50 32.24 -14.24 25.88
C THR A 50 31.96 -13.29 24.76
N VAL A 51 32.96 -12.85 24.02
CA VAL A 51 32.75 -12.09 22.77
C VAL A 51 32.33 -13.07 21.70
N LEU A 52 31.08 -12.97 21.24
CA LEU A 52 30.51 -13.82 20.22
C LEU A 52 30.87 -13.32 18.82
N GLN A 53 30.86 -11.98 18.65
CA GLN A 53 31.26 -11.34 17.41
C GLN A 53 31.74 -9.91 17.65
N ARG A 54 32.74 -9.48 16.87
CA ARG A 54 33.25 -8.11 16.85
C ARG A 54 32.56 -7.30 15.76
N SER A 55 32.13 -6.09 16.08
CA SER A 55 31.73 -5.11 15.07
C SER A 55 33.00 -4.52 14.43
N LEU A 56 33.04 -4.57 13.09
CA LEU A 56 34.19 -4.02 12.34
C LEU A 56 33.91 -2.59 11.87
N GLU A 57 32.63 -2.23 11.76
CA GLU A 57 32.18 -0.91 11.31
C GLU A 57 31.60 -0.09 12.47
N PRO A 58 31.69 1.24 12.42
CA PRO A 58 31.13 2.10 13.46
C PRO A 58 29.59 1.98 13.51
N MET A 59 29.08 1.93 14.74
CA MET A 59 27.64 1.96 14.98
C MET A 59 27.11 3.39 14.86
N PRO A 60 25.80 3.57 14.55
CA PRO A 60 25.13 4.86 14.60
C PRO A 60 25.29 5.54 15.96
N ASP A 61 25.17 6.86 15.97
CA ASP A 61 25.17 7.61 17.23
C ASP A 61 24.09 7.10 18.19
N LYS A 62 24.44 6.94 19.45
CA LYS A 62 23.56 6.36 20.46
C LYS A 62 22.31 7.23 20.72
N TRP A 63 22.44 8.54 20.54
CA TRP A 63 21.40 9.51 20.89
C TRP A 63 20.67 10.05 19.67
N ALA A 64 21.38 10.28 18.57
CA ALA A 64 20.82 10.81 17.33
C ALA A 64 20.31 9.71 16.39
N GLY A 65 20.74 8.46 16.56
CA GLY A 65 20.42 7.37 15.65
C GLY A 65 21.00 7.58 14.25
N VAL A 66 20.29 7.12 13.22
CA VAL A 66 20.58 7.41 11.82
C VAL A 66 19.65 8.53 11.36
N VAL A 67 20.20 9.72 11.13
CA VAL A 67 19.44 10.92 10.76
C VAL A 67 19.22 11.01 9.24
N ASP A 68 20.25 10.63 8.47
CA ASP A 68 20.18 10.69 7.01
C ASP A 68 19.15 9.67 6.47
N THR A 69 18.14 10.18 5.77
CA THR A 69 17.02 9.40 5.25
C THR A 69 17.45 8.37 4.20
N ASP A 70 18.41 8.72 3.32
CA ASP A 70 18.91 7.79 2.29
C ASP A 70 19.68 6.63 2.94
N VAL A 71 20.49 6.93 3.95
CA VAL A 71 21.18 5.91 4.76
C VAL A 71 20.18 5.03 5.51
N ARG A 72 19.10 5.59 6.08
CA ARG A 72 18.03 4.85 6.77
C ARG A 72 17.39 3.80 5.86
N TYR A 73 17.12 4.16 4.61
CA TYR A 73 16.49 3.24 3.66
C TYR A 73 17.47 2.20 3.10
N ARG A 74 18.70 2.61 2.73
CA ARG A 74 19.71 1.71 2.16
C ARG A 74 20.34 0.77 3.19
N LYS A 75 20.53 1.26 4.41
CA LYS A 75 21.12 0.52 5.53
C LYS A 75 20.09 0.32 6.64
N ARG A 76 18.94 -0.24 6.28
CA ARG A 76 17.81 -0.43 7.20
C ARG A 76 18.19 -1.11 8.51
N TYR A 77 19.17 -2.02 8.48
CA TYR A 77 19.68 -2.66 9.69
C TYR A 77 20.28 -1.64 10.69
N LEU A 78 20.90 -0.57 10.22
CA LEU A 78 21.38 0.51 11.09
C LEU A 78 20.22 1.38 11.60
N ASP A 79 19.24 1.68 10.76
CA ASP A 79 18.02 2.38 11.15
C ASP A 79 17.27 1.61 12.26
N LEU A 80 17.09 0.30 12.11
CA LEU A 80 16.46 -0.55 13.12
C LEU A 80 17.25 -0.65 14.45
N LEU A 81 18.56 -0.51 14.39
CA LEU A 81 19.41 -0.50 15.58
C LEU A 81 19.41 0.86 16.28
N GLY A 82 19.43 1.94 15.51
CA GLY A 82 19.58 3.31 16.03
C GLY A 82 18.27 4.03 16.30
N ASN A 83 17.18 3.67 15.62
CA ASN A 83 15.90 4.39 15.66
C ASN A 83 14.77 3.49 16.18
N PRO A 84 14.40 3.59 17.48
CA PRO A 84 13.36 2.76 18.08
C PRO A 84 11.99 2.90 17.41
N GLU A 85 11.63 4.08 16.92
CA GLU A 85 10.39 4.33 16.21
C GLU A 85 10.30 3.56 14.88
N SER A 86 11.41 3.44 14.14
CA SER A 86 11.45 2.61 12.93
C SER A 86 11.16 1.15 13.26
N ARG A 87 11.76 0.62 14.33
CA ARG A 87 11.47 -0.74 14.80
C ARG A 87 9.99 -0.90 15.18
N GLN A 88 9.41 0.10 15.87
CA GLN A 88 8.02 0.07 16.29
C GLN A 88 7.05 0.01 15.09
N ARG A 89 7.31 0.74 14.01
CA ARG A 89 6.50 0.69 12.78
C ARG A 89 6.40 -0.73 12.22
N PHE A 90 7.50 -1.47 12.17
CA PHE A 90 7.49 -2.86 11.70
C PHE A 90 6.81 -3.83 12.65
N LEU A 91 6.87 -3.58 13.96
CA LEU A 91 6.10 -4.36 14.94
C LEU A 91 4.59 -4.12 14.77
N VAL A 92 4.17 -2.86 14.58
CA VAL A 92 2.78 -2.49 14.29
C VAL A 92 2.33 -3.15 12.99
N ARG A 93 3.12 -3.06 11.91
CA ARG A 93 2.84 -3.73 10.64
C ARG A 93 2.55 -5.23 10.82
N SER A 94 3.42 -5.93 11.52
CA SER A 94 3.27 -7.37 11.76
C SER A 94 1.98 -7.68 12.56
N ARG A 95 1.67 -6.87 13.57
CA ARG A 95 0.45 -7.03 14.38
C ARG A 95 -0.82 -6.73 13.60
N LEU A 96 -0.82 -5.67 12.78
CA LEU A 96 -1.95 -5.33 11.90
C LEU A 96 -2.27 -6.47 10.94
N ILE A 97 -1.26 -7.04 10.26
CA ILE A 97 -1.47 -8.16 9.35
C ILE A 97 -2.01 -9.39 10.09
N ALA A 98 -1.47 -9.71 11.28
CA ALA A 98 -1.97 -10.81 12.09
C ALA A 98 -3.41 -10.58 12.57
N PHE A 99 -3.76 -9.35 12.94
CA PHE A 99 -5.12 -8.96 13.30
C PHE A 99 -6.09 -9.13 12.12
N ILE A 100 -5.73 -8.62 10.95
CA ILE A 100 -6.55 -8.70 9.73
C ILE A 100 -6.88 -10.16 9.40
N ARG A 101 -5.88 -11.06 9.42
CA ARG A 101 -6.11 -12.50 9.20
C ARG A 101 -7.13 -13.07 10.19
N ARG A 102 -6.92 -12.86 11.48
CA ARG A 102 -7.84 -13.35 12.52
C ARG A 102 -9.25 -12.78 12.32
N TRP A 103 -9.38 -11.50 12.02
CA TRP A 103 -10.65 -10.82 11.81
C TRP A 103 -11.44 -11.40 10.62
N LEU A 104 -10.75 -11.75 9.54
CA LEU A 104 -11.34 -12.37 8.34
C LEU A 104 -11.70 -13.84 8.60
N ASP A 105 -10.80 -14.61 9.22
CA ASP A 105 -11.03 -16.03 9.56
C ASP A 105 -12.27 -16.19 10.47
N GLU A 106 -12.44 -15.32 11.48
CA GLU A 106 -13.60 -15.30 12.37
C GLU A 106 -14.92 -15.01 11.64
N ARG A 107 -14.85 -14.42 10.41
CA ARG A 107 -15.99 -14.11 9.55
C ARG A 107 -16.19 -15.10 8.40
N GLY A 108 -15.48 -16.21 8.45
CA GLY A 108 -15.59 -17.31 7.49
C GLY A 108 -14.95 -17.04 6.15
N PHE A 109 -14.01 -16.10 6.06
CA PHE A 109 -13.17 -15.95 4.89
C PHE A 109 -12.05 -16.99 4.90
N LEU A 110 -11.77 -17.59 3.75
CA LEU A 110 -10.67 -18.52 3.54
C LEU A 110 -9.47 -17.79 2.94
N GLU A 111 -8.29 -17.86 3.59
CA GLU A 111 -7.05 -17.38 2.98
C GLU A 111 -6.64 -18.34 1.86
N VAL A 112 -6.37 -17.79 0.68
CA VAL A 112 -5.92 -18.55 -0.49
C VAL A 112 -4.68 -17.89 -1.08
N GLU A 113 -3.95 -18.64 -1.90
CA GLU A 113 -2.80 -18.13 -2.67
C GLU A 113 -3.09 -18.30 -4.17
N THR A 114 -2.88 -17.23 -4.92
CA THR A 114 -3.04 -17.22 -6.38
C THR A 114 -1.69 -16.94 -7.06
N PRO A 115 -1.53 -17.23 -8.37
CA PRO A 115 -0.25 -17.08 -9.04
C PRO A 115 0.27 -15.65 -9.05
N MET A 116 1.54 -15.46 -8.67
CA MET A 116 2.26 -14.20 -8.88
C MET A 116 2.79 -14.04 -10.30
N LEU A 117 3.09 -15.17 -10.99
CA LEU A 117 3.42 -15.20 -12.42
C LEU A 117 2.15 -15.51 -13.21
N GLN A 118 1.74 -14.59 -14.05
CA GLN A 118 0.48 -14.68 -14.82
C GLN A 118 0.76 -14.63 -16.32
N ALA A 119 -0.10 -15.28 -17.09
CA ALA A 119 -0.01 -15.30 -18.56
C ALA A 119 -0.50 -14.00 -19.21
N ALA A 120 -1.37 -13.26 -18.52
CA ALA A 120 -1.85 -11.94 -18.87
C ALA A 120 -1.80 -11.01 -17.66
N ALA A 121 -1.50 -9.74 -17.86
CA ALA A 121 -1.59 -8.72 -16.83
C ALA A 121 -3.01 -8.14 -16.80
N SER A 122 -3.73 -8.41 -15.73
CA SER A 122 -5.15 -8.03 -15.58
C SER A 122 -5.49 -7.74 -14.11
N GLY A 123 -6.73 -7.35 -13.83
CA GLY A 123 -7.24 -7.07 -12.49
C GLY A 123 -7.00 -5.63 -12.01
N ALA A 124 -6.21 -4.83 -12.70
CA ALA A 124 -6.04 -3.40 -12.43
C ALA A 124 -5.49 -2.69 -13.67
N ALA A 125 -5.67 -1.37 -13.72
CA ALA A 125 -5.03 -0.52 -14.71
C ALA A 125 -3.63 -0.15 -14.17
N ALA A 126 -2.58 -0.75 -14.73
CA ALA A 126 -1.19 -0.45 -14.40
C ALA A 126 -0.23 -1.13 -15.40
N ARG A 127 0.98 -0.60 -15.52
CA ARG A 127 2.02 -1.19 -16.36
C ARG A 127 2.66 -2.40 -15.66
N PRO A 128 2.71 -3.61 -16.29
CA PRO A 128 3.27 -4.81 -15.68
C PRO A 128 4.81 -4.86 -15.78
N PHE A 129 5.42 -5.64 -14.88
CA PHE A 129 6.76 -6.21 -15.10
C PHE A 129 6.63 -7.50 -15.90
N SER A 130 7.42 -7.66 -16.95
CA SER A 130 7.47 -8.89 -17.77
C SER A 130 8.72 -9.72 -17.48
N THR A 131 8.61 -11.03 -17.65
CA THR A 131 9.72 -11.97 -17.56
C THR A 131 9.52 -13.11 -18.55
N HIS A 132 10.62 -13.73 -19.01
CA HIS A 132 10.57 -14.82 -19.98
C HIS A 132 10.71 -16.18 -19.28
N HIS A 133 9.81 -17.13 -19.59
CA HIS A 133 9.86 -18.50 -19.08
C HIS A 133 10.56 -19.40 -20.11
N ASN A 134 11.85 -19.71 -19.90
CA ASN A 134 12.70 -20.40 -20.87
C ASN A 134 12.14 -21.75 -21.34
N ALA A 135 11.58 -22.56 -20.44
CA ALA A 135 11.09 -23.90 -20.80
C ALA A 135 9.80 -23.88 -21.64
N LEU A 136 9.02 -22.81 -21.54
CA LEU A 136 7.79 -22.62 -22.31
C LEU A 136 7.98 -21.70 -23.51
N ASP A 137 9.18 -21.10 -23.63
CA ASP A 137 9.50 -20.08 -24.65
C ASP A 137 8.39 -19.02 -24.78
N ARG A 138 8.01 -18.46 -23.62
CA ARG A 138 6.86 -17.57 -23.50
C ARG A 138 7.09 -16.52 -22.42
N ASP A 139 6.57 -15.30 -22.66
CA ASP A 139 6.56 -14.23 -21.69
C ASP A 139 5.44 -14.42 -20.67
N PHE A 140 5.75 -14.08 -19.42
CA PHE A 140 4.86 -13.99 -18.29
C PHE A 140 4.99 -12.62 -17.64
N TYR A 141 4.00 -12.27 -16.83
CA TYR A 141 3.94 -11.02 -16.13
C TYR A 141 3.90 -11.25 -14.62
N LEU A 142 4.59 -10.40 -13.85
CA LEU A 142 4.33 -10.30 -12.42
C LEU A 142 2.95 -9.68 -12.22
N ARG A 143 2.11 -10.26 -11.37
CA ARG A 143 0.72 -9.84 -11.19
C ARG A 143 0.61 -8.39 -10.75
N ILE A 144 -0.34 -7.67 -11.32
CA ILE A 144 -0.75 -6.34 -10.92
C ILE A 144 -1.75 -6.42 -9.77
N SER A 145 -2.63 -7.44 -9.78
CA SER A 145 -3.67 -7.75 -8.80
C SER A 145 -4.01 -9.25 -8.86
N PRO A 146 -4.46 -9.88 -7.77
CA PRO A 146 -5.01 -11.24 -7.77
C PRO A 146 -6.50 -11.29 -8.16
N GLU A 147 -7.17 -10.19 -8.45
CA GLU A 147 -8.60 -10.01 -8.61
C GLU A 147 -9.29 -11.09 -9.44
N THR A 148 -8.89 -11.25 -10.71
CA THR A 148 -9.54 -12.19 -11.64
C THR A 148 -9.37 -13.66 -11.20
N TYR A 149 -8.27 -13.98 -10.54
CA TYR A 149 -8.05 -15.30 -9.94
C TYR A 149 -8.93 -15.55 -8.72
N LEU A 150 -9.07 -14.58 -7.83
CA LEU A 150 -9.93 -14.68 -6.64
C LEU A 150 -11.41 -14.82 -7.05
N LYS A 151 -11.86 -14.07 -8.05
CA LYS A 151 -13.21 -14.22 -8.63
C LYS A 151 -13.44 -15.63 -9.18
N ARG A 152 -12.45 -16.23 -9.86
CA ARG A 152 -12.51 -17.62 -10.33
C ARG A 152 -12.60 -18.62 -9.20
N VAL A 153 -11.94 -18.36 -8.05
CA VAL A 153 -12.06 -19.19 -6.84
C VAL A 153 -13.48 -19.13 -6.27
N VAL A 154 -14.11 -17.94 -6.27
CA VAL A 154 -15.52 -17.79 -5.85
C VAL A 154 -16.45 -18.49 -6.83
N ALA A 155 -16.24 -18.37 -8.16
CA ALA A 155 -16.98 -19.13 -9.17
C ALA A 155 -16.82 -20.65 -8.99
N GLY A 156 -15.68 -21.09 -8.45
CA GLY A 156 -15.40 -22.49 -8.05
C GLY A 156 -16.15 -22.98 -6.81
N GLY A 157 -16.96 -22.12 -6.15
CA GLY A 157 -17.85 -22.50 -5.05
C GLY A 157 -17.36 -22.13 -3.64
N PHE A 158 -16.35 -21.27 -3.50
CA PHE A 158 -15.99 -20.71 -2.22
C PHE A 158 -16.73 -19.38 -1.99
N ASP A 159 -17.54 -19.30 -0.94
CA ASP A 159 -18.38 -18.12 -0.69
C ASP A 159 -17.58 -16.86 -0.32
N ARG A 160 -16.47 -17.04 0.42
CA ARG A 160 -15.63 -15.93 0.92
C ARG A 160 -14.16 -16.31 0.88
N VAL A 161 -13.38 -15.54 0.15
CA VAL A 161 -11.94 -15.76 0.00
C VAL A 161 -11.16 -14.47 0.19
N TYR A 162 -9.93 -14.56 0.67
CA TYR A 162 -9.00 -13.44 0.69
C TYR A 162 -7.57 -13.88 0.42
N GLU A 163 -6.76 -12.94 -0.01
CA GLU A 163 -5.32 -13.09 -0.14
C GLU A 163 -4.61 -11.86 0.39
N ILE A 164 -3.56 -12.04 1.19
CA ILE A 164 -2.61 -10.99 1.54
C ILE A 164 -1.30 -11.30 0.83
N GLY A 165 -1.00 -10.56 -0.22
CA GLY A 165 0.14 -10.86 -1.08
C GLY A 165 0.82 -9.65 -1.68
N ARG A 166 1.90 -9.91 -2.43
CA ARG A 166 2.62 -8.90 -3.19
C ARG A 166 1.99 -8.69 -4.54
N ASN A 167 1.84 -7.42 -4.91
CA ASN A 167 1.52 -6.99 -6.26
C ASN A 167 2.65 -6.13 -6.81
N PHE A 168 2.74 -6.03 -8.13
CA PHE A 168 3.87 -5.42 -8.83
C PHE A 168 3.33 -4.47 -9.90
N ARG A 169 3.77 -3.21 -9.86
CA ARG A 169 3.43 -2.21 -10.88
C ARG A 169 4.68 -1.50 -11.32
N ASN A 170 4.94 -1.50 -12.64
CA ASN A 170 6.13 -0.88 -13.24
C ASN A 170 5.90 0.62 -13.45
N GLU A 171 5.73 1.32 -12.36
CA GLU A 171 5.44 2.76 -12.28
C GLU A 171 6.67 3.56 -11.84
N GLY A 172 6.52 4.89 -11.76
CA GLY A 172 7.57 5.77 -11.29
C GLY A 172 8.00 5.51 -9.83
N ILE A 173 9.16 6.00 -9.45
CA ILE A 173 9.69 5.89 -8.08
C ILE A 173 9.46 7.23 -7.37
N ASP A 174 8.46 7.28 -6.48
CA ASP A 174 8.15 8.43 -5.64
C ASP A 174 7.97 8.06 -4.16
N THR A 175 7.41 8.95 -3.34
CA THR A 175 7.19 8.74 -1.91
C THR A 175 5.88 8.02 -1.59
N SER A 176 4.94 7.99 -2.53
CA SER A 176 3.58 7.49 -2.40
C SER A 176 3.30 6.19 -3.18
N HIS A 177 4.24 5.79 -4.07
CA HIS A 177 4.15 4.56 -4.87
C HIS A 177 5.35 3.65 -4.64
N LEU A 178 5.06 2.35 -4.51
CA LEU A 178 6.03 1.27 -4.44
C LEU A 178 5.78 0.35 -5.63
N GLN A 179 6.85 -0.03 -6.34
CA GLN A 179 6.77 -0.94 -7.48
C GLN A 179 6.42 -2.37 -7.07
N GLU A 180 6.72 -2.71 -5.82
CA GLU A 180 6.35 -3.94 -5.14
C GLU A 180 5.71 -3.57 -3.80
N PHE A 181 4.43 -3.91 -3.62
CA PHE A 181 3.66 -3.52 -2.44
C PHE A 181 2.78 -4.68 -1.94
N THR A 182 2.36 -4.59 -0.68
CA THR A 182 1.47 -5.59 -0.07
C THR A 182 0.04 -5.09 -0.12
N MET A 183 -0.85 -5.93 -0.64
CA MET A 183 -2.29 -5.70 -0.69
C MET A 183 -3.03 -6.85 -0.02
N LEU A 184 -4.11 -6.53 0.67
CA LEU A 184 -5.18 -7.46 0.99
C LEU A 184 -6.23 -7.31 -0.09
N GLU A 185 -6.65 -8.43 -0.70
CA GLU A 185 -7.88 -8.47 -1.48
C GLU A 185 -8.80 -9.55 -0.94
N TRP A 186 -10.11 -9.27 -0.87
CA TRP A 186 -11.13 -10.25 -0.54
C TRP A 186 -12.32 -10.17 -1.50
N TYR A 187 -13.02 -11.29 -1.63
CA TYR A 187 -14.25 -11.42 -2.41
C TYR A 187 -15.27 -12.22 -1.61
N ALA A 188 -16.51 -11.72 -1.57
CA ALA A 188 -17.61 -12.37 -0.85
C ALA A 188 -18.82 -12.51 -1.78
N ALA A 189 -19.25 -13.76 -1.99
CA ALA A 189 -20.49 -14.06 -2.71
C ALA A 189 -21.69 -13.49 -1.97
N TYR A 190 -22.67 -12.99 -2.74
CA TYR A 190 -23.94 -12.42 -2.27
C TYR A 190 -23.81 -11.13 -1.44
N TRP A 191 -22.60 -10.52 -1.42
CA TRP A 191 -22.39 -9.17 -0.90
C TRP A 191 -22.48 -8.14 -2.03
N ASP A 192 -22.84 -6.92 -1.66
CA ASP A 192 -22.71 -5.73 -2.49
C ASP A 192 -21.64 -4.76 -1.93
N TYR A 193 -21.44 -3.63 -2.60
CA TYR A 193 -20.43 -2.65 -2.16
C TYR A 193 -20.76 -2.01 -0.80
N THR A 194 -22.04 -1.98 -0.39
CA THR A 194 -22.47 -1.41 0.91
C THR A 194 -22.14 -2.34 2.07
N ASP A 195 -22.19 -3.68 1.85
CA ASP A 195 -21.69 -4.66 2.81
C ASP A 195 -20.18 -4.46 3.04
N ASN A 196 -19.43 -4.24 1.95
CA ASN A 196 -18.00 -3.94 2.04
C ASN A 196 -17.70 -2.61 2.72
N MET A 197 -18.53 -1.55 2.55
CA MET A 197 -18.38 -0.29 3.30
C MET A 197 -18.45 -0.54 4.81
N THR A 198 -19.43 -1.31 5.25
CA THR A 198 -19.59 -1.68 6.66
C THR A 198 -18.41 -2.51 7.16
N ALA A 199 -18.09 -3.59 6.44
CA ALA A 199 -17.06 -4.55 6.84
C ALA A 199 -15.66 -3.89 6.94
N VAL A 200 -15.28 -3.07 5.96
CA VAL A 200 -13.95 -2.45 5.95
C VAL A 200 -13.80 -1.36 7.02
N ARG A 201 -14.86 -0.59 7.28
CA ARG A 201 -14.84 0.38 8.38
C ARG A 201 -14.64 -0.33 9.72
N ASP A 202 -15.40 -1.39 9.98
CA ASP A 202 -15.29 -2.17 11.20
C ASP A 202 -13.90 -2.81 11.34
N LEU A 203 -13.33 -3.35 10.24
CA LEU A 203 -11.97 -3.88 10.23
C LEU A 203 -10.93 -2.82 10.61
N ILE A 204 -10.96 -1.66 9.94
CA ILE A 204 -9.95 -0.60 10.13
C ILE A 204 -10.03 -0.04 11.55
N VAL A 205 -11.23 0.27 12.05
CA VAL A 205 -11.44 0.79 13.41
C VAL A 205 -10.96 -0.20 14.45
N ALA A 206 -11.39 -1.47 14.35
CA ALA A 206 -11.00 -2.50 15.30
C ALA A 206 -9.49 -2.81 15.26
N ALA A 207 -8.88 -2.79 14.07
CA ALA A 207 -7.44 -3.00 13.91
C ALA A 207 -6.62 -1.89 14.56
N LEU A 208 -7.02 -0.63 14.39
CA LEU A 208 -6.36 0.51 15.02
C LEU A 208 -6.50 0.44 16.54
N GLU A 209 -7.69 0.21 17.05
CA GLU A 209 -7.95 0.14 18.49
C GLU A 209 -7.12 -0.99 19.15
N GLU A 210 -7.13 -2.21 18.59
CA GLU A 210 -6.41 -3.35 19.19
C GLU A 210 -4.88 -3.19 19.07
N VAL A 211 -4.37 -2.70 17.94
CA VAL A 211 -2.94 -2.72 17.66
C VAL A 211 -2.21 -1.47 18.15
N THR A 212 -2.85 -0.31 18.04
CA THR A 212 -2.26 0.98 18.44
C THR A 212 -2.82 1.54 19.74
N GLY A 213 -3.98 1.05 20.19
CA GLY A 213 -4.68 1.51 21.39
C GLY A 213 -5.49 2.79 21.16
N SER A 214 -5.68 3.24 19.92
CA SER A 214 -6.43 4.44 19.58
C SER A 214 -7.01 4.34 18.16
N THR A 215 -8.21 4.89 17.97
CA THR A 215 -8.80 5.10 16.65
C THR A 215 -8.40 6.44 16.02
N SER A 216 -7.64 7.26 16.75
CA SER A 216 -7.11 8.54 16.26
C SER A 216 -5.61 8.39 15.97
N VAL A 217 -5.18 8.96 14.86
CA VAL A 217 -3.80 8.90 14.36
C VAL A 217 -3.32 10.32 14.03
N GLU A 218 -2.08 10.64 14.41
CA GLU A 218 -1.43 11.88 14.02
C GLU A 218 -0.60 11.66 12.74
N LEU A 219 -0.89 12.45 11.70
CA LEU A 219 -0.12 12.46 10.45
C LEU A 219 0.16 13.91 10.06
N ASP A 220 1.43 14.29 9.93
CA ASP A 220 1.88 15.63 9.53
C ASP A 220 1.22 16.78 10.32
N GLY A 221 0.97 16.56 11.62
CA GLY A 221 0.35 17.54 12.51
C GLY A 221 -1.18 17.62 12.41
N VAL A 222 -1.80 16.70 11.67
CA VAL A 222 -3.26 16.58 11.56
C VAL A 222 -3.73 15.33 12.27
N THR A 223 -4.73 15.48 13.15
CA THR A 223 -5.39 14.33 13.79
C THR A 223 -6.44 13.74 12.84
N LEU A 224 -6.26 12.48 12.48
CA LEU A 224 -7.21 11.68 11.69
C LEU A 224 -8.03 10.82 12.64
N ASP A 225 -9.36 11.00 12.68
CA ASP A 225 -10.28 10.28 13.57
C ASP A 225 -11.05 9.19 12.82
N PHE A 226 -10.56 7.97 12.89
CA PHE A 226 -11.23 6.80 12.32
C PHE A 226 -12.44 6.33 13.16
N GLY A 227 -12.54 6.73 14.42
CA GLY A 227 -13.67 6.40 15.29
C GLY A 227 -14.93 7.19 14.97
N ALA A 228 -14.80 8.37 14.36
CA ALA A 228 -15.93 9.20 13.94
C ALA A 228 -16.73 8.53 12.80
N ALA A 229 -17.91 9.12 12.51
CA ALA A 229 -18.68 8.72 11.31
C ALA A 229 -17.94 9.16 10.04
N TRP A 230 -17.78 8.26 9.09
CA TRP A 230 -17.16 8.55 7.80
C TRP A 230 -18.24 9.11 6.85
N PRO A 231 -18.09 10.35 6.34
CA PRO A 231 -19.02 10.90 5.38
C PRO A 231 -19.00 10.09 4.07
N VAL A 232 -20.17 9.99 3.44
CA VAL A 232 -20.34 9.41 2.09
C VAL A 232 -20.40 10.56 1.11
N ILE A 233 -19.46 10.64 0.20
CA ILE A 233 -19.26 11.72 -0.76
C ILE A 233 -19.51 11.16 -2.16
N ASP A 234 -20.42 11.76 -2.91
CA ASP A 234 -20.65 11.40 -4.30
C ASP A 234 -19.58 12.02 -5.20
N TYR A 235 -18.93 11.18 -6.03
CA TYR A 235 -17.81 11.57 -6.87
C TYR A 235 -18.13 12.73 -7.82
N ARG A 236 -19.24 12.63 -8.56
CA ARG A 236 -19.63 13.66 -9.56
C ARG A 236 -20.01 14.98 -8.88
N THR A 237 -20.68 14.88 -7.76
CA THR A 237 -21.03 16.05 -6.95
C THR A 237 -19.76 16.74 -6.43
N ALA A 238 -18.81 15.98 -5.90
CA ALA A 238 -17.55 16.54 -5.40
C ALA A 238 -16.74 17.23 -6.51
N VAL A 239 -16.65 16.62 -7.69
CA VAL A 239 -15.98 17.22 -8.86
C VAL A 239 -16.69 18.50 -9.30
N ARG A 240 -18.02 18.46 -9.42
CA ARG A 240 -18.82 19.64 -9.81
C ARG A 240 -18.64 20.78 -8.79
N ASP A 241 -18.68 20.48 -7.50
CA ASP A 241 -18.59 21.50 -6.46
C ASP A 241 -17.18 22.11 -6.39
N ALA A 242 -16.14 21.33 -6.70
CA ALA A 242 -14.76 21.80 -6.75
C ALA A 242 -14.40 22.56 -8.03
N THR A 243 -15.02 22.23 -9.16
CA THR A 243 -14.58 22.72 -10.49
C THR A 243 -15.63 23.46 -11.29
N GLY A 244 -16.91 23.29 -10.97
CA GLY A 244 -18.03 23.74 -11.78
C GLY A 244 -18.32 22.88 -13.00
N ILE A 245 -17.57 21.77 -13.24
CA ILE A 245 -17.77 20.84 -14.36
C ILE A 245 -18.77 19.76 -13.93
N ASP A 246 -19.86 19.61 -14.67
CA ASP A 246 -20.82 18.54 -14.45
C ASP A 246 -20.53 17.33 -15.35
N LEU A 247 -19.97 16.29 -14.77
CA LEU A 247 -19.63 15.03 -15.47
C LEU A 247 -20.89 14.24 -15.94
N ALA A 248 -22.10 14.63 -15.50
CA ALA A 248 -23.33 14.07 -16.07
C ALA A 248 -23.65 14.66 -17.45
N VAL A 249 -23.13 15.85 -17.75
CA VAL A 249 -23.36 16.59 -19.00
C VAL A 249 -22.15 16.46 -19.93
N VAL A 250 -20.94 16.66 -19.40
CA VAL A 250 -19.69 16.61 -20.16
C VAL A 250 -19.19 15.17 -20.21
N ARG A 251 -19.35 14.51 -21.38
CA ARG A 251 -19.10 13.06 -21.51
C ARG A 251 -18.12 12.67 -22.62
N ASP A 252 -17.49 13.63 -23.25
CA ASP A 252 -16.48 13.37 -24.27
C ASP A 252 -15.17 14.07 -23.96
N VAL A 253 -14.09 13.51 -24.52
CA VAL A 253 -12.71 13.95 -24.27
C VAL A 253 -12.48 15.41 -24.65
N ASP A 254 -12.97 15.83 -25.81
CA ASP A 254 -12.70 17.15 -26.38
C ASP A 254 -13.40 18.24 -25.58
N THR A 255 -14.68 18.03 -25.22
CA THR A 255 -15.43 18.94 -24.36
C THR A 255 -14.81 19.03 -22.98
N LEU A 256 -14.42 17.89 -22.38
CA LEU A 256 -13.80 17.91 -21.05
C LEU A 256 -12.46 18.63 -21.05
N LYS A 257 -11.60 18.41 -22.06
CA LYS A 257 -10.35 19.16 -22.22
C LYS A 257 -10.58 20.66 -22.33
N ALA A 258 -11.58 21.07 -23.12
CA ALA A 258 -11.94 22.47 -23.28
C ALA A 258 -12.39 23.11 -21.96
N GLU A 259 -13.27 22.42 -21.20
CA GLU A 259 -13.76 22.87 -19.90
C GLU A 259 -12.63 23.00 -18.84
N ILE A 260 -11.71 22.02 -18.81
CA ILE A 260 -10.53 22.04 -17.91
C ILE A 260 -9.62 23.23 -18.24
N ALA A 261 -9.36 23.48 -19.54
CA ALA A 261 -8.51 24.57 -20.00
C ALA A 261 -9.17 25.94 -19.75
N GLU A 262 -10.46 26.09 -20.03
CA GLU A 262 -11.20 27.34 -19.82
C GLU A 262 -11.18 27.78 -18.34
N ARG A 263 -11.20 26.81 -17.40
CA ARG A 263 -11.17 27.07 -15.97
C ARG A 263 -9.75 27.17 -15.38
N GLY A 264 -8.73 26.94 -16.19
CA GLY A 264 -7.33 26.98 -15.73
C GLY A 264 -6.99 25.93 -14.68
N ILE A 265 -7.67 24.76 -14.72
CA ILE A 265 -7.46 23.69 -13.73
C ILE A 265 -6.15 22.96 -14.00
N ALA A 266 -5.79 22.80 -15.26
CA ALA A 266 -4.54 22.20 -15.70
C ALA A 266 -4.08 22.83 -17.02
N ASP A 267 -2.83 23.27 -17.09
CA ASP A 267 -2.22 23.82 -18.30
C ASP A 267 -1.69 22.72 -19.24
N ASP A 268 -1.32 21.57 -18.66
CA ASP A 268 -0.85 20.39 -19.38
C ASP A 268 -1.73 19.18 -19.04
N LEU A 269 -2.41 18.69 -20.04
CA LEU A 269 -3.26 17.48 -19.96
C LEU A 269 -2.53 16.26 -20.55
N GLY A 270 -1.27 16.43 -20.96
CA GLY A 270 -0.49 15.42 -21.62
C GLY A 270 -1.15 14.89 -22.89
N ASP A 271 -0.71 13.73 -23.35
CA ASP A 271 -1.31 12.99 -24.47
C ASP A 271 -2.51 12.14 -24.02
N THR A 272 -3.20 12.55 -22.93
CA THR A 272 -4.34 11.79 -22.40
C THR A 272 -5.41 11.60 -23.46
N VAL A 273 -5.67 10.34 -23.84
CA VAL A 273 -6.55 9.95 -24.94
C VAL A 273 -7.90 9.44 -24.47
N SER A 274 -8.05 9.09 -23.18
CA SER A 274 -9.30 8.52 -22.66
C SER A 274 -10.06 9.52 -21.78
N TYR A 275 -11.39 9.46 -21.84
CA TYR A 275 -12.26 10.25 -20.96
C TYR A 275 -12.05 9.89 -19.48
N GLY A 276 -11.93 8.59 -19.18
CA GLY A 276 -11.71 8.11 -17.82
C GLY A 276 -10.43 8.68 -17.19
N ALA A 277 -9.32 8.69 -17.94
CA ALA A 277 -8.06 9.25 -17.45
C ALA A 277 -8.14 10.77 -17.18
N LEU A 278 -8.88 11.53 -18.01
CA LEU A 278 -9.12 12.96 -17.76
C LEU A 278 -9.98 13.22 -16.52
N VAL A 279 -11.01 12.40 -16.30
CA VAL A 279 -11.88 12.48 -15.13
C VAL A 279 -11.09 12.16 -13.86
N ASP A 280 -10.25 11.14 -13.90
CA ASP A 280 -9.41 10.76 -12.78
C ASP A 280 -8.36 11.83 -12.45
N LEU A 281 -7.70 12.38 -13.47
CA LEU A 281 -6.78 13.51 -13.32
C LEU A 281 -7.48 14.73 -12.70
N LEU A 282 -8.69 15.06 -13.16
CA LEU A 282 -9.50 16.17 -12.63
C LEU A 282 -9.78 15.96 -11.13
N TYR A 283 -10.24 14.78 -10.75
CA TYR A 283 -10.50 14.40 -9.36
C TYR A 283 -9.23 14.49 -8.51
N LYS A 284 -8.14 13.87 -8.97
CA LYS A 284 -6.87 13.85 -8.25
C LYS A 284 -6.33 15.24 -7.95
N ARG A 285 -6.49 16.19 -8.88
CA ARG A 285 -6.01 17.57 -8.72
C ARG A 285 -6.92 18.46 -7.89
N THR A 286 -8.22 18.27 -7.95
CA THR A 286 -9.16 19.25 -7.40
C THR A 286 -9.92 18.80 -6.16
N VAL A 287 -10.26 17.53 -6.06
CA VAL A 287 -11.07 16.97 -4.95
C VAL A 287 -10.21 16.24 -3.94
N ARG A 288 -9.39 15.29 -4.39
CA ARG A 288 -8.64 14.37 -3.52
C ARG A 288 -7.81 15.06 -2.43
N PRO A 289 -7.10 16.18 -2.68
CA PRO A 289 -6.31 16.85 -1.65
C PRO A 289 -7.15 17.44 -0.49
N SER A 290 -8.44 17.70 -0.72
CA SER A 290 -9.36 18.22 0.30
C SER A 290 -9.94 17.12 1.22
N LEU A 291 -9.81 15.85 0.85
CA LEU A 291 -10.34 14.71 1.60
C LEU A 291 -9.36 14.31 2.71
N VAL A 292 -9.38 15.05 3.82
CA VAL A 292 -8.42 14.86 4.93
C VAL A 292 -8.88 13.77 5.89
N GLN A 293 -10.12 13.85 6.41
CA GLN A 293 -10.68 12.87 7.33
C GLN A 293 -11.13 11.61 6.58
N PRO A 294 -11.17 10.43 7.23
CA PRO A 294 -11.67 9.21 6.60
C PRO A 294 -13.07 9.43 6.00
N CYS A 295 -13.23 9.12 4.72
CA CYS A 295 -14.50 9.21 4.02
C CYS A 295 -14.69 8.10 3.01
N PHE A 296 -15.94 7.85 2.63
CA PHE A 296 -16.30 7.01 1.49
C PHE A 296 -16.57 7.90 0.28
N LEU A 297 -15.85 7.70 -0.80
CA LEU A 297 -16.12 8.32 -2.09
C LEU A 297 -16.87 7.31 -2.95
N VAL A 298 -18.11 7.60 -3.35
CA VAL A 298 -19.00 6.65 -4.04
C VAL A 298 -19.39 7.12 -5.44
N HIS A 299 -20.02 6.25 -6.22
CA HIS A 299 -20.60 6.51 -7.53
C HIS A 299 -19.58 7.09 -8.54
N HIS A 300 -18.46 6.40 -8.68
CA HIS A 300 -17.47 6.76 -9.68
C HIS A 300 -18.05 6.60 -11.10
N PRO A 301 -17.65 7.46 -12.06
CA PRO A 301 -18.01 7.28 -13.47
C PRO A 301 -17.69 5.89 -14.01
N ALA A 302 -18.59 5.37 -14.83
CA ALA A 302 -18.52 3.98 -15.31
C ALA A 302 -17.27 3.66 -16.14
N GLU A 303 -16.63 4.66 -16.69
CA GLU A 303 -15.43 4.57 -17.52
C GLU A 303 -14.16 4.29 -16.70
N LEU A 304 -14.19 4.49 -15.36
CA LEU A 304 -13.00 4.38 -14.51
C LEU A 304 -12.64 2.95 -14.11
N VAL A 305 -13.61 2.03 -14.03
CA VAL A 305 -13.36 0.65 -13.56
C VAL A 305 -14.12 -0.37 -14.37
N PRO A 306 -13.47 -1.03 -15.35
CA PRO A 306 -14.15 -1.94 -16.27
C PRO A 306 -14.66 -3.23 -15.62
N LEU A 307 -14.17 -3.61 -14.45
CA LEU A 307 -14.57 -4.83 -13.73
C LEU A 307 -15.72 -4.61 -12.73
N ALA A 308 -16.12 -3.35 -12.50
CA ALA A 308 -17.17 -2.99 -11.56
C ALA A 308 -18.55 -2.98 -12.22
N ARG A 309 -19.58 -3.37 -11.46
CA ARG A 309 -20.98 -3.33 -11.89
C ARG A 309 -21.46 -1.89 -11.99
N ARG A 310 -22.24 -1.60 -13.03
CA ARG A 310 -22.98 -0.32 -13.15
C ARG A 310 -24.11 -0.28 -12.13
N ASN A 311 -24.41 0.92 -11.65
CA ASN A 311 -25.58 1.14 -10.81
C ASN A 311 -26.87 0.94 -11.63
N ASP A 312 -27.86 0.26 -11.05
CA ASP A 312 -29.12 -0.07 -11.74
C ASP A 312 -29.99 1.17 -12.03
N ASP A 313 -29.96 2.18 -11.13
CA ASP A 313 -30.75 3.41 -11.28
C ASP A 313 -30.07 4.45 -12.17
N ASP A 314 -28.74 4.50 -12.16
CA ASP A 314 -27.92 5.37 -13.01
C ASP A 314 -26.73 4.61 -13.62
N PRO A 315 -26.89 3.97 -14.78
CA PRO A 315 -25.82 3.19 -15.43
C PRO A 315 -24.56 3.97 -15.84
N SER A 316 -24.56 5.29 -15.65
CA SER A 316 -23.39 6.12 -15.90
C SER A 316 -22.41 6.16 -14.72
N VAL A 317 -22.76 5.55 -13.61
CA VAL A 317 -21.90 5.38 -12.44
C VAL A 317 -21.81 3.91 -12.04
N LEU A 318 -20.85 3.63 -11.16
CA LEU A 318 -20.56 2.29 -10.65
C LEU A 318 -21.07 2.12 -9.23
N ASP A 319 -21.49 0.89 -8.89
CA ASP A 319 -21.73 0.43 -7.52
C ASP A 319 -20.40 0.19 -6.82
N MET A 320 -19.70 1.26 -6.47
CA MET A 320 -18.36 1.20 -5.89
C MET A 320 -18.08 2.32 -4.91
N PHE A 321 -17.05 2.12 -4.11
CA PHE A 321 -16.47 3.17 -3.27
C PHE A 321 -14.95 3.08 -3.19
N GLN A 322 -14.35 4.20 -2.81
CA GLN A 322 -13.00 4.29 -2.27
C GLN A 322 -13.06 4.75 -0.82
N VAL A 323 -12.16 4.30 0.05
CA VAL A 323 -11.86 4.97 1.31
C VAL A 323 -10.67 5.88 1.08
N VAL A 324 -10.90 7.17 1.28
CA VAL A 324 -9.87 8.20 1.14
C VAL A 324 -9.60 8.83 2.50
N VAL A 325 -8.32 8.96 2.85
CA VAL A 325 -7.85 9.55 4.11
C VAL A 325 -6.57 10.33 3.83
N ALA A 326 -6.49 11.58 4.29
CA ALA A 326 -5.34 12.47 4.06
C ALA A 326 -4.92 12.54 2.58
N GLY A 327 -5.90 12.52 1.66
CA GLY A 327 -5.68 12.48 0.23
C GLY A 327 -5.18 11.11 -0.30
N TRP A 328 -5.01 10.09 0.53
CA TRP A 328 -4.63 8.75 0.09
C TRP A 328 -5.83 7.84 -0.08
N GLU A 329 -5.96 7.21 -1.23
CA GLU A 329 -6.82 6.05 -1.41
C GLU A 329 -6.20 4.86 -0.68
N ILE A 330 -6.89 4.33 0.32
CA ILE A 330 -6.43 3.15 1.08
C ILE A 330 -7.23 1.90 0.76
N VAL A 331 -8.46 2.07 0.29
CA VAL A 331 -9.37 0.99 -0.09
C VAL A 331 -10.07 1.34 -1.38
N LYS A 332 -10.26 0.33 -2.23
CA LYS A 332 -11.15 0.35 -3.39
C LYS A 332 -12.00 -0.91 -3.36
N ALA A 333 -13.30 -0.76 -3.53
CA ALA A 333 -14.23 -1.88 -3.49
C ALA A 333 -15.45 -1.61 -4.37
N TYR A 334 -16.03 -2.67 -4.92
CA TYR A 334 -17.22 -2.58 -5.77
C TYR A 334 -18.03 -3.86 -5.78
N SER A 335 -19.31 -3.73 -6.14
CA SER A 335 -20.09 -4.85 -6.62
C SER A 335 -19.54 -5.30 -7.96
N GLU A 336 -19.27 -6.58 -8.09
CA GLU A 336 -18.60 -7.13 -9.29
C GLU A 336 -19.53 -7.18 -10.49
N LEU A 337 -18.97 -6.89 -11.66
CA LEU A 337 -19.63 -7.24 -12.91
C LEU A 337 -19.53 -8.75 -13.10
N VAL A 338 -20.69 -9.43 -13.14
CA VAL A 338 -20.78 -10.90 -13.27
C VAL A 338 -21.39 -11.34 -14.61
N ASP A 339 -21.85 -10.42 -15.44
CA ASP A 339 -22.30 -10.70 -16.80
C ASP A 339 -21.10 -10.91 -17.73
N PRO A 340 -20.89 -12.14 -18.28
CA PRO A 340 -19.72 -12.42 -19.11
C PRO A 340 -19.74 -11.68 -20.45
N VAL A 341 -20.91 -11.33 -20.97
CA VAL A 341 -21.03 -10.63 -22.27
C VAL A 341 -20.60 -9.18 -22.11
N GLU A 342 -21.15 -8.48 -21.11
CA GLU A 342 -20.74 -7.11 -20.83
C GLU A 342 -19.27 -7.04 -20.40
N GLN A 343 -18.78 -8.01 -19.63
CA GLN A 343 -17.37 -8.04 -19.19
C GLN A 343 -16.41 -8.21 -20.38
N GLU A 344 -16.73 -9.09 -21.32
CA GLU A 344 -15.92 -9.29 -22.53
C GLU A 344 -15.88 -8.01 -23.38
N GLU A 345 -17.02 -7.34 -23.57
CA GLU A 345 -17.09 -6.06 -24.29
C GLU A 345 -16.21 -4.99 -23.65
N ARG A 346 -16.26 -4.85 -22.32
CA ARG A 346 -15.44 -3.87 -21.59
C ARG A 346 -13.94 -4.19 -21.66
N LEU A 347 -13.56 -5.47 -21.62
CA LEU A 347 -12.16 -5.86 -21.79
C LEU A 347 -11.68 -5.63 -23.23
N LEU A 348 -12.54 -5.84 -24.24
CA LEU A 348 -12.22 -5.48 -25.61
C LEU A 348 -12.01 -3.97 -25.77
N ASP A 349 -12.77 -3.14 -25.07
CA ASP A 349 -12.54 -1.69 -25.07
C ASP A 349 -11.18 -1.32 -24.44
N GLN A 350 -10.76 -2.03 -23.36
CA GLN A 350 -9.42 -1.86 -22.81
C GLN A 350 -8.31 -2.24 -23.80
N VAL A 351 -8.49 -3.33 -24.55
CA VAL A 351 -7.55 -3.73 -25.61
C VAL A 351 -7.44 -2.64 -26.68
N ARG A 352 -8.58 -2.06 -27.12
CA ARG A 352 -8.58 -0.95 -28.10
C ARG A 352 -7.84 0.28 -27.59
N LEU A 353 -8.03 0.65 -26.32
CA LEU A 353 -7.31 1.76 -25.71
C LEU A 353 -5.79 1.50 -25.67
N ARG A 354 -5.39 0.25 -25.38
CA ARG A 354 -4.00 -0.17 -25.41
C ARG A 354 -3.39 -0.05 -26.80
N GLU A 355 -4.11 -0.47 -27.84
CA GLU A 355 -3.69 -0.31 -29.24
C GLU A 355 -3.60 1.16 -29.65
N ALA A 356 -4.36 2.04 -29.00
CA ALA A 356 -4.29 3.48 -29.19
C ALA A 356 -3.15 4.16 -28.39
N GLY A 357 -2.36 3.40 -27.60
CA GLY A 357 -1.18 3.88 -26.89
C GLY A 357 -1.33 4.03 -25.36
N ASP A 358 -2.45 3.57 -24.78
CA ASP A 358 -2.64 3.56 -23.33
C ASP A 358 -2.08 2.24 -22.73
N ASP A 359 -0.84 2.25 -22.29
CA ASP A 359 -0.13 1.07 -21.78
C ASP A 359 -0.64 0.60 -20.40
N GLU A 360 -1.48 1.38 -19.73
CA GLU A 360 -1.98 1.06 -18.39
C GLU A 360 -3.27 0.27 -18.38
N THR A 361 -3.86 0.06 -19.58
CA THR A 361 -5.10 -0.70 -19.73
C THR A 361 -4.92 -2.20 -19.52
N MET A 362 -6.02 -2.88 -19.17
CA MET A 362 -6.03 -4.33 -18.93
C MET A 362 -5.85 -5.12 -20.23
N MET A 363 -5.24 -6.31 -20.12
CA MET A 363 -5.20 -7.28 -21.21
C MET A 363 -6.47 -8.13 -21.22
N MET A 364 -6.80 -8.72 -22.39
CA MET A 364 -7.83 -9.75 -22.47
C MET A 364 -7.42 -10.97 -21.67
N GLU A 365 -8.34 -11.54 -20.92
CA GLU A 365 -8.15 -12.72 -20.10
C GLU A 365 -9.24 -13.76 -20.39
N ASP A 366 -8.99 -14.57 -21.42
CA ASP A 366 -9.96 -15.55 -21.95
C ASP A 366 -10.40 -16.55 -20.88
N ASP A 367 -9.48 -17.04 -20.05
CA ASP A 367 -9.76 -17.96 -18.94
C ASP A 367 -10.74 -17.37 -17.91
N PHE A 368 -10.65 -16.05 -17.66
CA PHE A 368 -11.58 -15.36 -16.76
C PHE A 368 -12.98 -15.27 -17.35
N ILE A 369 -13.08 -14.87 -18.63
CA ILE A 369 -14.37 -14.84 -19.35
C ILE A 369 -14.98 -16.24 -19.45
N GLU A 370 -14.18 -17.28 -19.72
CA GLU A 370 -14.64 -18.66 -19.72
C GLU A 370 -15.22 -19.07 -18.35
N ALA A 371 -14.52 -18.75 -17.25
CA ALA A 371 -15.01 -19.01 -15.90
C ALA A 371 -16.36 -18.30 -15.63
N MET A 372 -16.51 -17.05 -16.04
CA MET A 372 -17.76 -16.30 -15.92
C MET A 372 -18.90 -16.96 -16.71
N ARG A 373 -18.63 -17.50 -17.90
CA ARG A 373 -19.62 -18.21 -18.74
C ARG A 373 -20.10 -19.53 -18.11
N HIS A 374 -19.31 -20.13 -17.23
CA HIS A 374 -19.73 -21.31 -16.43
C HIS A 374 -20.64 -20.95 -15.25
N GLY A 375 -20.76 -19.67 -14.93
CA GLY A 375 -21.57 -19.13 -13.86
C GLY A 375 -20.73 -18.53 -12.74
N MET A 376 -21.03 -17.29 -12.40
CA MET A 376 -20.38 -16.54 -11.34
C MET A 376 -21.47 -15.93 -10.45
N PRO A 377 -21.48 -16.20 -9.13
CA PRO A 377 -22.49 -15.62 -8.26
C PRO A 377 -22.33 -14.10 -8.17
N PRO A 378 -23.40 -13.33 -7.90
CA PRO A 378 -23.27 -11.95 -7.50
C PRO A 378 -22.29 -11.88 -6.32
N MET A 379 -21.34 -10.95 -6.36
CA MET A 379 -20.33 -10.81 -5.32
C MET A 379 -19.83 -9.38 -5.24
N SER A 380 -19.14 -9.07 -4.18
CA SER A 380 -18.42 -7.82 -4.03
C SER A 380 -16.99 -8.06 -3.58
N GLY A 381 -16.05 -7.39 -4.21
CA GLY A 381 -14.62 -7.44 -3.92
C GLY A 381 -14.10 -6.16 -3.28
N LEU A 382 -12.96 -6.28 -2.62
CA LEU A 382 -12.28 -5.18 -1.94
C LEU A 382 -10.77 -5.36 -2.02
N GLY A 383 -10.07 -4.28 -2.39
CA GLY A 383 -8.62 -4.15 -2.25
C GLY A 383 -8.27 -3.14 -1.17
N LEU A 384 -7.41 -3.52 -0.20
CA LEU A 384 -6.85 -2.64 0.82
C LEU A 384 -5.34 -2.63 0.73
N GLY A 385 -4.76 -1.45 0.50
CA GLY A 385 -3.31 -1.25 0.47
C GLY A 385 -2.71 -1.34 1.87
N ILE A 386 -2.10 -2.48 2.21
CA ILE A 386 -1.52 -2.72 3.54
C ILE A 386 -0.43 -1.70 3.86
N ASP A 387 0.42 -1.35 2.89
CA ASP A 387 1.50 -0.39 3.12
C ASP A 387 0.95 1.01 3.45
N ARG A 388 -0.08 1.47 2.73
CA ARG A 388 -0.77 2.74 3.02
C ARG A 388 -1.46 2.72 4.37
N PHE A 389 -2.15 1.63 4.69
CA PHE A 389 -2.82 1.50 6.00
C PHE A 389 -1.81 1.51 7.15
N VAL A 390 -0.68 0.80 7.03
CA VAL A 390 0.39 0.81 8.04
C VAL A 390 1.04 2.19 8.15
N ALA A 391 1.25 2.90 7.04
CA ALA A 391 1.79 4.26 7.06
C ALA A 391 0.86 5.19 7.84
N LEU A 392 -0.45 5.17 7.57
CA LEU A 392 -1.43 5.92 8.34
C LEU A 392 -1.43 5.51 9.82
N ALA A 393 -1.54 4.22 10.13
CA ALA A 393 -1.60 3.71 11.50
C ALA A 393 -0.37 4.04 12.36
N THR A 394 0.76 4.37 11.73
CA THR A 394 2.03 4.68 12.41
C THR A 394 2.47 6.13 12.24
N GLY A 395 1.67 6.97 11.60
CA GLY A 395 2.03 8.37 11.28
C GLY A 395 3.30 8.46 10.42
N ALA A 396 3.54 7.48 9.56
CA ALA A 396 4.72 7.47 8.70
C ALA A 396 4.49 8.39 7.47
N PRO A 397 5.41 9.33 7.19
CA PRO A 397 5.22 10.32 6.13
C PRO A 397 5.33 9.72 4.72
N THR A 398 5.99 8.57 4.56
CA THR A 398 6.19 7.92 3.27
C THR A 398 6.01 6.41 3.35
N LEU A 399 5.66 5.78 2.23
CA LEU A 399 5.56 4.31 2.14
C LEU A 399 6.92 3.60 2.34
N ARG A 400 8.05 4.28 2.08
CA ARG A 400 9.39 3.74 2.31
C ARG A 400 9.69 3.51 3.78
N ASP A 401 9.03 4.24 4.67
CA ASP A 401 9.20 4.09 6.13
C ASP A 401 8.58 2.81 6.67
N VAL A 402 7.62 2.22 5.96
CA VAL A 402 6.88 1.02 6.39
C VAL A 402 7.25 -0.25 5.63
N VAL A 403 8.20 -0.16 4.71
CA VAL A 403 8.80 -1.30 3.99
C VAL A 403 10.25 -1.47 4.42
N LEU A 404 10.66 -2.72 4.72
CA LEU A 404 12.01 -2.98 5.24
C LEU A 404 13.10 -2.57 4.25
N PHE A 405 12.98 -3.00 3.00
CA PHE A 405 13.94 -2.74 1.94
C PHE A 405 13.21 -2.20 0.71
N PRO A 406 12.92 -0.88 0.67
CA PRO A 406 12.29 -0.26 -0.48
C PRO A 406 13.23 -0.26 -1.69
N LEU A 407 12.68 -0.35 -2.89
CA LEU A 407 13.44 -0.12 -4.12
C LEU A 407 13.81 1.37 -4.17
N LEU A 408 15.09 1.64 -4.43
CA LEU A 408 15.65 2.99 -4.47
C LEU A 408 16.44 3.18 -5.77
N ARG A 409 16.49 4.41 -6.25
CA ARG A 409 17.43 4.77 -7.32
C ARG A 409 18.87 4.50 -6.87
N GLU A 410 19.76 4.20 -7.79
CA GLU A 410 21.19 4.09 -7.46
C GLU A 410 21.70 5.40 -6.82
N ALA A 411 22.56 5.25 -5.80
CA ALA A 411 23.19 6.41 -5.20
C ALA A 411 24.08 7.09 -6.27
N ALA A 412 24.01 8.41 -6.35
CA ALA A 412 24.94 9.14 -7.20
C ALA A 412 26.39 8.78 -6.81
N PRO A 413 27.31 8.56 -7.78
CA PRO A 413 28.69 8.28 -7.47
C PRO A 413 29.29 9.40 -6.63
N VAL A 414 29.89 9.05 -5.50
CA VAL A 414 30.59 10.00 -4.62
C VAL A 414 31.77 10.59 -5.45
N GLY A 415 31.61 11.82 -5.96
CA GLY A 415 32.64 12.51 -6.74
C GLY A 415 32.21 13.17 -8.05
N GLY A 416 30.94 13.06 -8.45
CA GLY A 416 30.39 13.87 -9.56
C GLY A 416 29.86 15.20 -9.00
N GLU A 417 30.25 16.32 -9.62
CA GLU A 417 29.64 17.63 -9.35
C GLU A 417 28.11 17.47 -9.39
N ALA A 418 27.46 17.88 -8.31
CA ALA A 418 26.02 17.92 -8.24
C ALA A 418 25.53 18.84 -9.37
N MET A 419 25.01 18.25 -10.44
CA MET A 419 24.06 18.96 -11.27
C MET A 419 22.91 19.29 -10.34
N ALA A 420 22.71 20.58 -10.08
CA ALA A 420 21.58 21.08 -9.32
C ALA A 420 20.32 20.52 -9.97
N ASP A 421 19.75 19.49 -9.34
CA ASP A 421 18.39 19.11 -9.58
C ASP A 421 17.55 20.32 -9.18
N GLY A 422 17.12 21.07 -10.19
CA GLY A 422 16.09 22.07 -10.00
C GLY A 422 14.94 21.35 -9.30
N GLU A 423 14.46 21.95 -8.22
CA GLU A 423 13.19 21.58 -7.61
C GLU A 423 12.17 21.38 -8.74
N ALA A 424 11.96 20.14 -9.12
CA ALA A 424 10.75 19.81 -9.85
C ALA A 424 9.62 20.15 -8.88
N PRO A 425 8.69 21.02 -9.26
CA PRO A 425 7.51 21.26 -8.45
C PRO A 425 6.89 19.89 -8.15
N ALA A 426 6.38 19.73 -6.94
CA ALA A 426 5.61 18.55 -6.56
C ALA A 426 4.57 18.33 -7.65
N ILE A 427 4.88 17.45 -8.58
CA ILE A 427 3.94 17.01 -9.58
C ILE A 427 2.99 16.13 -8.78
N ALA A 428 1.84 16.71 -8.47
CA ALA A 428 0.68 15.93 -8.08
C ALA A 428 0.52 14.85 -9.15
N ASP A 429 0.73 13.63 -8.71
CA ASP A 429 0.34 12.37 -9.31
C ASP A 429 -0.26 12.45 -10.72
N ALA A 430 0.54 12.13 -11.69
CA ALA A 430 0.03 11.50 -12.89
C ALA A 430 0.08 9.99 -12.61
N ASP A 431 -1.08 9.43 -12.20
CA ASP A 431 -1.54 8.05 -12.43
C ASP A 431 -2.94 7.90 -11.83
#